data_0b0b8a874f1b24e8f628453737a9ad1b
#
_entry.id   0b0b8a874f1b24e8f628453737a9ad1b
#
_cell.length_a   1.000
_cell.length_b   1.000
_cell.length_c   1.000
_cell.angle_alpha   90.00
_cell.angle_beta   90.00
_cell.angle_gamma   90.00
#
_symmetry.space_group_name_H-M   'P 1'
#
loop_
_entity.id
_entity.type
_entity.pdbx_description
1 polymer ?
#
loop_
_entity_poly.entity_id
_entity_poly.type
_entity_poly.pdbx_seq_one_letter_code
_entity_poly.pdbx_strand_id
1 'polypeptide(L)'
;MRQIQNIVFCALSMVFSPSLHAQTPGGVGMPAVWQRESCLLRTQFNKPLSVVSVIDGKVCSYTTSSAMGGTLRMGGMPMSPTGCPQEHLAYARALSMQERQRVESHLALRYGITLGGNYLDSHGKTIWDGNRNKAFRHHVAGIVHDAASGLELLHGASSEEMYPLQVATRTLVDGQSLLWGDDGAPAELADSKAHGKWVLRKWVSESSSMTGTPIRMSLGIDRLRQTGMEQGEDIYLAIDPSETGDFRADAVRYVRGEMNEEDSVVFHGIDAGSLHCFTFRVAGNMFTTLSVDQPSRDSESMGTATILVSGGVPPYRMCLEREGQAMYDQSSSDTLRSIGGLVEGRYSLLTTDKLGNEYGHEFQVSASGNMELPDDLRNARSLHDVFFLATEVTPNPTADGYVRIRLETADDFPLTTILYTAAGEEVGKSEFGAGTYFRTTAYLPSPGTYLLRMVAGNHSKTIKLIRR
;
A
#
# COMPACT_ATOMS: atom_id res chain seq x y z
N MET A 1 -8.33 24.31 -24.27
CA MET A 1 -8.15 23.26 -25.27
C MET A 1 -6.85 22.51 -25.00
N ARG A 2 -6.80 21.73 -23.91
CA ARG A 2 -5.74 20.77 -23.56
C ARG A 2 -6.30 19.79 -22.53
N GLN A 3 -7.22 18.96 -22.97
CA GLN A 3 -7.80 17.85 -22.18
C GLN A 3 -8.35 16.84 -23.16
N ILE A 4 -7.52 16.09 -23.84
CA ILE A 4 -7.87 14.81 -24.51
C ILE A 4 -6.52 14.28 -25.03
N GLN A 5 -5.69 13.69 -24.19
CA GLN A 5 -4.49 12.96 -24.66
C GLN A 5 -3.99 11.86 -23.69
N ASN A 6 -4.75 11.45 -22.68
CA ASN A 6 -4.30 10.38 -21.77
C ASN A 6 -5.21 9.16 -21.68
N ILE A 7 -5.92 8.80 -22.75
CA ILE A 7 -6.79 7.60 -22.79
C ILE A 7 -6.29 6.58 -23.85
N VAL A 8 -4.99 6.42 -24.01
CA VAL A 8 -4.48 5.45 -25.02
C VAL A 8 -3.24 4.71 -24.50
N PHE A 9 -3.24 4.15 -23.31
CA PHE A 9 -2.11 3.29 -22.92
C PHE A 9 -2.44 1.99 -22.18
N CYS A 10 -3.68 1.53 -22.19
CA CYS A 10 -4.02 0.20 -21.66
C CYS A 10 -4.31 -0.86 -22.75
N ALA A 11 -4.04 -0.59 -24.01
CA ALA A 11 -4.48 -1.48 -25.11
C ALA A 11 -3.36 -2.02 -26.00
N LEU A 12 -2.08 -1.90 -25.64
CA LEU A 12 -1.02 -2.37 -26.56
C LEU A 12 0.13 -3.07 -25.85
N SER A 13 -0.09 -4.33 -25.48
CA SER A 13 0.98 -5.33 -25.51
C SER A 13 0.41 -6.75 -25.55
N MET A 14 -0.51 -7.00 -26.48
CA MET A 14 -0.74 -8.38 -26.91
C MET A 14 0.33 -8.72 -27.95
N VAL A 15 1.44 -9.26 -27.50
CA VAL A 15 2.38 -9.97 -28.37
C VAL A 15 1.68 -11.26 -28.80
N PHE A 16 1.15 -11.27 -30.01
CA PHE A 16 0.68 -12.49 -30.65
C PHE A 16 1.86 -13.43 -30.91
N SER A 17 2.03 -14.44 -30.07
CA SER A 17 2.72 -15.66 -30.48
C SER A 17 1.73 -16.50 -31.30
N PRO A 18 2.02 -16.81 -32.55
CA PRO A 18 1.17 -17.69 -33.33
C PRO A 18 1.50 -19.15 -33.04
N SER A 19 1.16 -19.67 -31.89
CA SER A 19 1.00 -21.10 -31.73
C SER A 19 -0.44 -21.46 -32.08
N LEU A 20 -0.62 -22.07 -33.25
CA LEU A 20 -1.86 -22.64 -33.74
C LEU A 20 -2.31 -23.85 -32.91
N HIS A 21 -2.51 -23.67 -31.62
CA HIS A 21 -3.31 -24.60 -30.83
C HIS A 21 -4.75 -24.07 -30.84
N ALA A 22 -5.67 -24.93 -31.25
CA ALA A 22 -7.09 -24.61 -31.25
C ALA A 22 -7.52 -24.15 -29.85
N GLN A 23 -7.68 -22.84 -29.67
CA GLN A 23 -8.09 -22.27 -28.37
C GLN A 23 -9.49 -22.74 -28.05
N THR A 24 -9.66 -23.38 -26.89
CA THR A 24 -10.97 -23.89 -26.44
C THR A 24 -11.35 -23.18 -25.12
N PRO A 25 -11.98 -21.96 -25.19
CA PRO A 25 -12.29 -21.17 -24.01
C PRO A 25 -12.94 -22.01 -22.90
N GLY A 26 -12.37 -21.98 -21.70
CA GLY A 26 -12.80 -22.82 -20.59
C GLY A 26 -12.61 -24.32 -20.80
N GLY A 27 -11.83 -24.76 -21.80
CA GLY A 27 -11.67 -26.20 -22.14
C GLY A 27 -12.95 -26.89 -22.59
N VAL A 28 -13.95 -26.13 -23.06
CA VAL A 28 -15.32 -26.64 -23.39
C VAL A 28 -15.44 -27.06 -24.84
N GLY A 29 -14.38 -26.96 -25.60
CA GLY A 29 -14.33 -27.15 -27.06
C GLY A 29 -14.43 -25.83 -27.82
N MET A 30 -14.20 -25.93 -29.15
CA MET A 30 -14.25 -24.76 -30.02
C MET A 30 -15.67 -24.19 -30.08
N PRO A 31 -15.88 -22.89 -29.91
CA PRO A 31 -17.16 -22.27 -30.24
C PRO A 31 -17.41 -22.35 -31.76
N ALA A 32 -18.66 -22.50 -32.14
CA ALA A 32 -19.05 -22.52 -33.54
C ALA A 32 -18.88 -21.13 -34.19
N VAL A 33 -19.00 -20.08 -33.39
CA VAL A 33 -18.68 -18.70 -33.76
C VAL A 33 -17.87 -18.07 -32.68
N TRP A 34 -16.80 -17.39 -33.07
CA TRP A 34 -15.95 -16.59 -32.20
C TRP A 34 -15.73 -15.23 -32.88
N GLN A 35 -16.29 -14.19 -32.33
CA GLN A 35 -16.21 -12.84 -32.88
C GLN A 35 -15.78 -11.83 -31.82
N ARG A 36 -14.95 -10.88 -32.20
CA ARG A 36 -14.55 -9.72 -31.42
C ARG A 36 -15.10 -8.46 -32.07
N GLU A 37 -15.47 -7.49 -31.26
CA GLU A 37 -15.90 -6.14 -31.67
C GLU A 37 -17.03 -6.15 -32.72
N SER A 38 -17.97 -7.07 -32.61
CA SER A 38 -19.07 -7.22 -33.55
C SER A 38 -20.42 -7.18 -32.85
N CYS A 39 -21.31 -6.27 -33.34
CA CYS A 39 -22.69 -6.14 -32.87
C CYS A 39 -23.65 -7.19 -33.45
N LEU A 40 -23.21 -7.97 -34.43
CA LEU A 40 -24.05 -8.91 -35.17
C LEU A 40 -23.43 -10.31 -35.08
N LEU A 41 -24.10 -11.20 -34.37
CA LEU A 41 -23.82 -12.62 -34.43
C LEU A 41 -24.58 -13.22 -35.63
N ARG A 42 -23.90 -13.53 -36.72
CA ARG A 42 -24.49 -14.24 -37.88
C ARG A 42 -24.37 -15.73 -37.65
N THR A 43 -25.50 -16.39 -37.37
CA THR A 43 -25.52 -17.82 -37.10
C THR A 43 -26.70 -18.46 -37.84
N GLN A 44 -26.50 -19.67 -38.39
CA GLN A 44 -27.56 -20.55 -38.82
C GLN A 44 -27.44 -21.85 -38.03
N PHE A 45 -28.08 -21.92 -36.87
CA PHE A 45 -28.07 -23.11 -36.04
C PHE A 45 -29.46 -23.70 -35.94
N ASN A 46 -29.58 -24.97 -36.28
CA ASN A 46 -30.79 -25.76 -36.10
C ASN A 46 -30.88 -26.48 -34.74
N LYS A 47 -30.12 -26.00 -33.74
CA LYS A 47 -30.00 -26.61 -32.42
C LYS A 47 -29.97 -25.53 -31.35
N PRO A 48 -30.21 -25.88 -30.07
CA PRO A 48 -30.00 -24.95 -28.97
C PRO A 48 -28.62 -24.30 -29.04
N LEU A 49 -28.56 -23.03 -28.70
CA LEU A 49 -27.37 -22.21 -28.79
C LEU A 49 -27.04 -21.63 -27.40
N SER A 50 -25.82 -21.82 -26.93
CA SER A 50 -25.31 -21.10 -25.78
C SER A 50 -24.36 -19.99 -26.23
N VAL A 51 -24.56 -18.79 -25.72
CA VAL A 51 -23.74 -17.61 -26.01
C VAL A 51 -23.16 -17.08 -24.69
N VAL A 52 -21.86 -16.81 -24.71
CA VAL A 52 -21.17 -16.10 -23.64
C VAL A 52 -20.46 -14.90 -24.25
N SER A 53 -20.66 -13.74 -23.69
CA SER A 53 -20.19 -12.46 -24.25
C SER A 53 -19.64 -11.54 -23.20
N VAL A 54 -18.70 -10.68 -23.60
CA VAL A 54 -18.23 -9.54 -22.82
C VAL A 54 -18.88 -8.28 -23.38
N ILE A 55 -19.69 -7.62 -22.56
CA ILE A 55 -20.46 -6.41 -22.93
C ILE A 55 -20.33 -5.41 -21.78
N ASP A 56 -19.88 -4.19 -22.09
CA ASP A 56 -19.74 -3.09 -21.11
C ASP A 56 -19.01 -3.49 -19.81
N GLY A 57 -17.87 -4.19 -19.95
CA GLY A 57 -17.12 -4.64 -18.80
C GLY A 57 -17.82 -5.72 -17.98
N LYS A 58 -18.79 -6.44 -18.55
CA LYS A 58 -19.50 -7.55 -17.88
C LYS A 58 -19.50 -8.80 -18.73
N VAL A 59 -19.36 -9.94 -18.07
CA VAL A 59 -19.59 -11.24 -18.72
C VAL A 59 -21.07 -11.57 -18.63
N CYS A 60 -21.70 -11.77 -19.79
CA CYS A 60 -23.10 -12.12 -19.93
C CYS A 60 -23.24 -13.44 -20.65
N SER A 61 -24.14 -14.31 -20.20
CA SER A 61 -24.41 -15.59 -20.84
C SER A 61 -25.88 -15.88 -20.95
N TYR A 62 -26.28 -16.56 -22.02
CA TYR A 62 -27.64 -17.07 -22.19
C TYR A 62 -27.65 -18.35 -23.04
N THR A 63 -28.73 -19.12 -22.92
CA THR A 63 -28.95 -20.33 -23.70
C THR A 63 -30.35 -20.25 -24.32
N THR A 64 -30.46 -20.49 -25.63
CA THR A 64 -31.73 -20.59 -26.31
C THR A 64 -32.23 -22.03 -26.27
N SER A 65 -33.53 -22.23 -26.04
CA SER A 65 -34.17 -23.55 -26.01
C SER A 65 -34.59 -24.07 -27.36
N SER A 66 -34.58 -23.24 -28.40
CA SER A 66 -35.09 -23.57 -29.78
C SER A 66 -34.07 -23.23 -30.86
N ALA A 67 -34.18 -23.90 -32.00
CA ALA A 67 -33.40 -23.60 -33.19
C ALA A 67 -33.64 -22.15 -33.64
N MET A 68 -32.56 -21.41 -33.87
CA MET A 68 -32.60 -20.06 -34.42
C MET A 68 -31.88 -20.05 -35.77
N GLY A 69 -32.62 -19.71 -36.83
CA GLY A 69 -32.06 -19.40 -38.15
C GLY A 69 -32.04 -17.89 -38.35
N GLY A 70 -30.91 -17.34 -38.76
CA GLY A 70 -30.81 -15.93 -39.11
C GLY A 70 -29.72 -15.15 -38.39
N THR A 71 -29.78 -13.83 -38.50
CA THR A 71 -28.87 -12.91 -37.80
C THR A 71 -29.44 -12.67 -36.41
N LEU A 72 -28.72 -13.16 -35.37
CA LEU A 72 -29.04 -12.83 -34.00
C LEU A 72 -28.62 -11.37 -33.74
N ARG A 73 -29.61 -10.47 -33.69
CA ARG A 73 -29.35 -9.16 -33.06
C ARG A 73 -29.34 -9.37 -31.56
N MET A 74 -28.30 -8.90 -30.89
CA MET A 74 -28.19 -8.93 -29.42
C MET A 74 -29.18 -7.96 -28.73
N GLY A 75 -30.37 -7.79 -29.34
CA GLY A 75 -31.43 -6.89 -28.89
C GLY A 75 -32.27 -7.51 -27.78
N GLY A 76 -31.83 -7.38 -26.58
CA GLY A 76 -32.44 -7.88 -25.33
C GLY A 76 -31.43 -7.96 -24.22
N MET A 77 -30.14 -7.87 -24.52
CA MET A 77 -29.09 -7.55 -23.57
C MET A 77 -28.95 -6.04 -23.43
N PRO A 78 -28.51 -5.54 -22.28
CA PRO A 78 -28.19 -4.12 -22.13
C PRO A 78 -27.17 -3.75 -23.22
N MET A 79 -27.62 -2.92 -24.19
CA MET A 79 -26.74 -2.41 -25.23
C MET A 79 -25.70 -1.51 -24.56
N SER A 80 -24.43 -1.75 -24.89
CA SER A 80 -23.37 -0.80 -24.60
C SER A 80 -23.71 0.59 -25.12
N PRO A 81 -23.39 1.68 -24.44
CA PRO A 81 -23.38 3.01 -25.03
C PRO A 81 -22.53 3.08 -26.30
N THR A 82 -21.54 2.20 -26.44
CA THR A 82 -20.70 2.03 -27.63
C THR A 82 -21.31 1.04 -28.67
N GLY A 83 -22.34 0.31 -28.28
CA GLY A 83 -23.15 -0.52 -29.17
C GLY A 83 -22.60 -1.89 -29.54
N CYS A 84 -21.34 -2.22 -29.25
CA CYS A 84 -20.72 -3.48 -29.65
C CYS A 84 -20.10 -4.24 -28.49
N PRO A 85 -20.35 -5.57 -28.36
CA PRO A 85 -19.65 -6.42 -27.43
C PRO A 85 -18.16 -6.53 -27.78
N GLN A 86 -17.32 -6.59 -26.76
CA GLN A 86 -15.88 -6.79 -26.91
C GLN A 86 -15.56 -8.19 -27.46
N GLU A 87 -16.28 -9.21 -27.02
CA GLU A 87 -16.11 -10.59 -27.49
C GLU A 87 -17.40 -11.41 -27.38
N HIS A 88 -17.62 -12.30 -28.36
CA HIS A 88 -18.73 -13.27 -28.40
C HIS A 88 -18.21 -14.67 -28.64
N LEU A 89 -18.70 -15.62 -27.87
CA LEU A 89 -18.50 -17.04 -28.04
C LEU A 89 -19.86 -17.72 -28.17
N ALA A 90 -20.16 -18.35 -29.31
CA ALA A 90 -21.42 -19.06 -29.53
C ALA A 90 -21.18 -20.56 -29.80
N TYR A 91 -21.80 -21.39 -29.01
CA TYR A 91 -21.72 -22.84 -29.06
C TYR A 91 -23.00 -23.41 -29.68
N ALA A 92 -22.87 -24.27 -30.71
CA ALA A 92 -24.00 -24.93 -31.40
C ALA A 92 -24.63 -26.04 -30.55
N ARG A 93 -24.69 -25.85 -29.24
CA ARG A 93 -25.30 -26.74 -28.22
C ARG A 93 -25.60 -25.96 -26.96
N ALA A 94 -26.45 -26.51 -26.13
CA ALA A 94 -26.58 -26.03 -24.76
C ALA A 94 -25.32 -26.43 -23.94
N LEU A 95 -24.70 -25.46 -23.29
CA LEU A 95 -23.67 -25.70 -22.32
C LEU A 95 -24.31 -26.06 -20.98
N SER A 96 -23.71 -27.01 -20.26
CA SER A 96 -24.06 -27.24 -18.87
C SER A 96 -23.70 -26.01 -18.02
N MET A 97 -24.22 -25.94 -16.81
CA MET A 97 -23.90 -24.84 -15.88
C MET A 97 -22.40 -24.74 -15.63
N GLN A 98 -21.73 -25.87 -15.40
CA GLN A 98 -20.30 -25.90 -15.15
C GLN A 98 -19.47 -25.49 -16.39
N GLU A 99 -19.84 -25.99 -17.58
CA GLU A 99 -19.17 -25.57 -18.82
C GLU A 99 -19.32 -24.06 -19.07
N ARG A 100 -20.51 -23.51 -18.86
CA ARG A 100 -20.76 -22.09 -18.97
C ARG A 100 -19.90 -21.29 -18.00
N GLN A 101 -19.85 -21.69 -16.73
CA GLN A 101 -19.04 -21.05 -15.71
C GLN A 101 -17.54 -21.07 -16.04
N ARG A 102 -17.02 -22.16 -16.63
CA ARG A 102 -15.64 -22.25 -17.12
C ARG A 102 -15.36 -21.23 -18.24
N VAL A 103 -16.30 -21.05 -19.18
CA VAL A 103 -16.16 -20.05 -20.24
C VAL A 103 -16.27 -18.63 -19.67
N GLU A 104 -17.19 -18.39 -18.76
CA GLU A 104 -17.32 -17.11 -18.05
C GLU A 104 -16.04 -16.75 -17.30
N SER A 105 -15.44 -17.72 -16.58
CA SER A 105 -14.17 -17.54 -15.86
C SER A 105 -13.02 -17.20 -16.81
N HIS A 106 -12.92 -17.88 -17.95
CA HIS A 106 -11.92 -17.61 -18.98
C HIS A 106 -12.01 -16.17 -19.48
N LEU A 107 -13.23 -15.73 -19.84
CA LEU A 107 -13.44 -14.35 -20.32
C LEU A 107 -13.21 -13.32 -19.22
N ALA A 108 -13.68 -13.58 -18.00
CA ALA A 108 -13.52 -12.69 -16.88
C ALA A 108 -12.04 -12.43 -16.56
N LEU A 109 -11.23 -13.48 -16.49
CA LEU A 109 -9.77 -13.36 -16.27
C LEU A 109 -9.09 -12.61 -17.41
N ARG A 110 -9.44 -12.95 -18.66
CA ARG A 110 -8.86 -12.33 -19.85
C ARG A 110 -9.10 -10.83 -19.91
N TYR A 111 -10.25 -10.37 -19.43
CA TYR A 111 -10.67 -8.98 -19.50
C TYR A 111 -10.55 -8.25 -18.14
N GLY A 112 -10.08 -8.91 -17.08
CA GLY A 112 -9.99 -8.33 -15.75
C GLY A 112 -11.34 -7.94 -15.15
N ILE A 113 -12.38 -8.73 -15.42
CA ILE A 113 -13.77 -8.48 -15.01
C ILE A 113 -14.10 -9.33 -13.78
N THR A 114 -14.74 -8.72 -12.80
CA THR A 114 -15.18 -9.43 -11.59
C THR A 114 -16.45 -10.26 -11.84
N LEU A 115 -16.39 -11.56 -11.54
CA LEU A 115 -17.57 -12.42 -11.46
C LEU A 115 -18.16 -12.40 -10.04
N GLY A 116 -19.49 -12.53 -9.95
CA GLY A 116 -20.19 -12.63 -8.68
C GLY A 116 -20.04 -13.97 -7.93
N GLY A 117 -19.23 -14.89 -8.43
CA GLY A 117 -19.10 -16.27 -7.92
C GLY A 117 -17.70 -16.85 -8.08
N ASN A 118 -17.62 -18.17 -8.13
CA ASN A 118 -16.37 -18.90 -8.29
C ASN A 118 -15.79 -18.75 -9.69
N TYR A 119 -14.45 -18.74 -9.79
CA TYR A 119 -13.74 -18.92 -11.05
C TYR A 119 -13.25 -20.36 -11.15
N LEU A 120 -13.44 -20.96 -12.33
CA LEU A 120 -13.04 -22.33 -12.62
C LEU A 120 -11.97 -22.36 -13.71
N ASP A 121 -11.02 -23.27 -13.58
CA ASP A 121 -10.12 -23.65 -14.68
C ASP A 121 -10.85 -24.50 -15.74
N SER A 122 -10.15 -24.86 -16.81
CA SER A 122 -10.68 -25.70 -17.90
C SER A 122 -11.07 -27.13 -17.46
N HIS A 123 -10.59 -27.60 -16.34
CA HIS A 123 -10.92 -28.92 -15.76
C HIS A 123 -12.11 -28.83 -14.79
N GLY A 124 -12.60 -27.63 -14.49
CA GLY A 124 -13.68 -27.41 -13.53
C GLY A 124 -13.23 -27.31 -12.08
N LYS A 125 -11.93 -27.23 -11.85
CA LYS A 125 -11.38 -26.95 -10.51
C LYS A 125 -11.60 -25.49 -10.16
N THR A 126 -12.04 -25.22 -8.95
CA THR A 126 -12.14 -23.85 -8.43
C THR A 126 -10.74 -23.26 -8.20
N ILE A 127 -10.46 -22.14 -8.84
CA ILE A 127 -9.22 -21.37 -8.69
C ILE A 127 -9.44 -20.05 -7.94
N TRP A 128 -10.71 -19.65 -7.74
CA TRP A 128 -11.15 -18.61 -6.82
C TRP A 128 -12.51 -19.00 -6.25
N ASP A 129 -12.58 -19.10 -4.94
CA ASP A 129 -13.83 -19.40 -4.25
C ASP A 129 -14.52 -18.12 -3.79
N GLY A 130 -15.51 -17.66 -4.57
CA GLY A 130 -16.28 -16.45 -4.27
C GLY A 130 -17.13 -16.54 -2.99
N ASN A 131 -17.43 -17.74 -2.48
CA ASN A 131 -18.13 -17.89 -1.20
C ASN A 131 -17.16 -17.74 -0.03
N ARG A 132 -15.99 -18.37 -0.09
CA ARG A 132 -14.91 -18.22 0.89
C ARG A 132 -14.47 -16.76 0.97
N ASN A 133 -14.26 -16.13 -0.18
CA ASN A 133 -13.78 -14.74 -0.31
C ASN A 133 -14.92 -13.71 -0.42
N LYS A 134 -16.09 -13.99 0.14
CA LYS A 134 -17.27 -13.11 0.02
C LYS A 134 -17.01 -11.66 0.45
N ALA A 135 -16.12 -11.42 1.42
CA ALA A 135 -15.73 -10.09 1.86
C ALA A 135 -14.73 -9.40 0.91
N PHE A 136 -14.12 -10.12 -0.02
CA PHE A 136 -13.05 -9.67 -0.93
C PHE A 136 -13.41 -9.90 -2.40
N ARG A 137 -14.66 -9.70 -2.74
CA ARG A 137 -15.23 -10.01 -4.07
C ARG A 137 -15.17 -8.84 -5.05
N HIS A 138 -14.41 -7.78 -4.75
CA HIS A 138 -14.28 -6.61 -5.59
C HIS A 138 -12.98 -6.68 -6.39
N HIS A 139 -13.00 -6.14 -7.60
CA HIS A 139 -11.87 -5.97 -8.50
C HIS A 139 -11.03 -7.24 -8.69
N VAL A 140 -11.71 -8.39 -8.81
CA VAL A 140 -11.05 -9.70 -8.94
C VAL A 140 -10.31 -9.77 -10.26
N ALA A 141 -9.01 -10.09 -10.18
CA ALA A 141 -8.13 -10.28 -11.32
C ALA A 141 -7.16 -11.43 -11.06
N GLY A 142 -6.39 -11.83 -12.07
CA GLY A 142 -5.46 -12.95 -11.88
C GLY A 142 -4.42 -13.06 -12.99
N ILE A 143 -3.36 -13.82 -12.67
CA ILE A 143 -2.41 -14.39 -13.62
C ILE A 143 -2.63 -15.90 -13.65
N VAL A 144 -2.60 -16.51 -14.83
CA VAL A 144 -2.97 -17.92 -15.01
C VAL A 144 -2.35 -18.51 -16.27
N HIS A 145 -1.96 -19.78 -16.18
CA HIS A 145 -1.68 -20.60 -17.37
C HIS A 145 -2.58 -21.83 -17.34
N ASP A 146 -3.49 -21.91 -18.28
CA ASP A 146 -4.43 -23.01 -18.50
C ASP A 146 -4.36 -23.40 -19.98
N ALA A 147 -3.48 -24.34 -20.29
CA ALA A 147 -3.17 -24.75 -21.63
C ALA A 147 -4.39 -25.34 -22.37
N ALA A 148 -5.25 -26.09 -21.68
CA ALA A 148 -6.44 -26.69 -22.25
C ALA A 148 -7.49 -25.64 -22.67
N SER A 149 -7.51 -24.45 -22.03
CA SER A 149 -8.36 -23.33 -22.44
C SER A 149 -7.66 -22.36 -23.40
N GLY A 150 -6.35 -22.53 -23.60
CA GLY A 150 -5.52 -21.57 -24.36
C GLY A 150 -5.39 -20.21 -23.67
N LEU A 151 -5.49 -20.19 -22.34
CA LEU A 151 -5.34 -18.96 -21.53
C LEU A 151 -3.96 -18.92 -20.90
N GLU A 152 -3.17 -17.93 -21.30
CA GLU A 152 -1.88 -17.60 -20.71
C GLU A 152 -1.84 -16.12 -20.38
N LEU A 153 -1.93 -15.80 -19.10
CA LEU A 153 -1.92 -14.44 -18.57
C LEU A 153 -0.75 -14.30 -17.61
N LEU A 154 0.34 -13.73 -18.08
CA LEU A 154 1.55 -13.44 -17.28
C LEU A 154 1.47 -12.09 -16.57
N HIS A 155 0.45 -11.28 -16.91
CA HIS A 155 0.13 -10.00 -16.31
C HIS A 155 -1.37 -9.91 -16.09
N GLY A 156 -1.79 -9.49 -14.91
CA GLY A 156 -3.18 -9.33 -14.52
C GLY A 156 -3.43 -8.00 -13.83
N ALA A 157 -4.61 -7.44 -14.10
CA ALA A 157 -5.15 -6.25 -13.44
C ALA A 157 -6.67 -6.24 -13.60
N SER A 158 -7.40 -5.63 -12.67
CA SER A 158 -8.83 -5.38 -12.85
C SER A 158 -9.06 -4.27 -13.87
N SER A 159 -10.02 -4.45 -14.76
CA SER A 159 -10.47 -3.41 -15.70
C SER A 159 -11.51 -2.46 -15.10
N GLU A 160 -11.94 -2.72 -13.88
CA GLU A 160 -12.99 -1.97 -13.18
C GLU A 160 -12.45 -0.74 -12.42
N GLU A 161 -11.13 -0.57 -12.38
CA GLU A 161 -10.45 0.54 -11.73
C GLU A 161 -9.55 1.31 -12.69
N MET A 162 -9.41 2.62 -12.45
CA MET A 162 -8.51 3.48 -13.21
C MET A 162 -7.03 3.20 -12.87
N TYR A 163 -6.74 2.87 -11.62
CA TYR A 163 -5.39 2.59 -11.10
C TYR A 163 -5.40 1.27 -10.33
N PRO A 164 -5.60 0.13 -11.03
CA PRO A 164 -5.70 -1.17 -10.38
C PRO A 164 -4.36 -1.63 -9.82
N LEU A 165 -4.43 -2.50 -8.82
CA LEU A 165 -3.30 -3.34 -8.45
C LEU A 165 -2.94 -4.23 -9.63
N GLN A 166 -1.68 -4.22 -10.03
CA GLN A 166 -1.16 -5.04 -11.12
C GLN A 166 -0.24 -6.11 -10.55
N VAL A 167 -0.35 -7.33 -11.06
CA VAL A 167 0.56 -8.43 -10.75
C VAL A 167 1.09 -9.02 -12.03
N ALA A 168 2.39 -9.29 -12.07
CA ALA A 168 3.05 -9.88 -13.22
C ALA A 168 4.09 -10.94 -12.81
N THR A 169 4.30 -11.91 -13.68
CA THR A 169 5.39 -12.90 -13.60
C THR A 169 6.05 -13.08 -14.96
N ARG A 170 7.23 -13.69 -14.98
CA ARG A 170 7.95 -13.95 -16.24
C ARG A 170 7.48 -15.22 -16.92
N THR A 171 7.01 -16.18 -16.16
CA THR A 171 6.62 -17.49 -16.68
C THR A 171 5.65 -18.17 -15.74
N LEU A 172 4.75 -18.95 -16.28
CA LEU A 172 3.88 -19.87 -15.59
C LEU A 172 3.93 -21.25 -16.28
N VAL A 173 3.71 -22.31 -15.53
CA VAL A 173 3.47 -23.63 -16.10
C VAL A 173 1.99 -23.97 -16.05
N ASP A 174 1.56 -24.94 -16.85
CA ASP A 174 0.14 -25.32 -16.94
C ASP A 174 -0.45 -25.68 -15.57
N GLY A 175 -1.63 -25.18 -15.30
CA GLY A 175 -2.34 -25.34 -14.03
C GLY A 175 -1.91 -24.38 -12.92
N GLN A 176 -0.94 -23.49 -13.15
CA GLN A 176 -0.58 -22.43 -12.23
C GLN A 176 -1.54 -21.24 -12.36
N SER A 177 -1.98 -20.74 -11.22
CA SER A 177 -2.81 -19.54 -11.14
C SER A 177 -2.61 -18.80 -9.82
N LEU A 178 -2.71 -17.48 -9.86
CA LEU A 178 -2.84 -16.59 -8.71
C LEU A 178 -3.94 -15.60 -9.03
N LEU A 179 -5.03 -15.64 -8.25
CA LEU A 179 -6.10 -14.67 -8.32
C LEU A 179 -6.11 -13.86 -7.04
N TRP A 180 -6.54 -12.61 -7.12
CA TRP A 180 -6.72 -11.72 -5.98
C TRP A 180 -7.99 -10.90 -6.14
N GLY A 181 -8.53 -10.46 -5.01
CA GLY A 181 -9.66 -9.56 -4.93
C GLY A 181 -9.55 -8.72 -3.66
N ASP A 182 -10.33 -7.66 -3.55
CA ASP A 182 -10.30 -6.74 -2.43
C ASP A 182 -11.65 -6.57 -1.72
N ASP A 183 -11.63 -5.92 -0.56
CA ASP A 183 -12.80 -5.68 0.29
C ASP A 183 -13.69 -4.51 -0.15
N GLY A 184 -13.38 -3.87 -1.30
CA GLY A 184 -14.12 -2.72 -1.83
C GLY A 184 -13.90 -1.42 -1.06
N ALA A 185 -13.02 -1.40 -0.06
CA ALA A 185 -12.65 -0.16 0.60
C ALA A 185 -11.87 0.76 -0.36
N PRO A 186 -11.88 2.07 -0.15
CA PRO A 186 -11.11 2.99 -0.99
C PRO A 186 -9.60 2.71 -0.87
N ALA A 187 -8.87 2.81 -1.98
CA ALA A 187 -7.41 2.71 -2.00
C ALA A 187 -6.77 4.03 -1.52
N GLU A 188 -7.11 4.44 -0.30
CA GLU A 188 -6.74 5.68 0.36
C GLU A 188 -5.97 5.40 1.65
N LEU A 189 -5.19 6.38 2.11
CA LEU A 189 -4.51 6.27 3.39
C LEU A 189 -5.44 6.63 4.54
N ALA A 190 -5.44 5.78 5.56
CA ALA A 190 -5.86 6.16 6.91
C ALA A 190 -4.61 6.44 7.73
N ASP A 191 -4.55 7.60 8.35
CA ASP A 191 -3.51 7.95 9.30
C ASP A 191 -4.06 7.86 10.72
N SER A 192 -3.34 7.18 11.56
CA SER A 192 -3.65 7.11 12.99
C SER A 192 -2.39 7.35 13.79
N LYS A 193 -2.44 8.27 14.74
CA LYS A 193 -1.32 8.56 15.65
C LYS A 193 -0.79 7.29 16.33
N ALA A 194 -1.66 6.32 16.60
CA ALA A 194 -1.30 5.07 17.27
C ALA A 194 -0.76 3.97 16.34
N HIS A 195 -1.11 4.01 15.05
CA HIS A 195 -0.86 2.87 14.15
C HIS A 195 -0.17 3.23 12.83
N GLY A 196 0.10 4.54 12.61
CA GLY A 196 0.71 5.04 11.37
C GLY A 196 -0.23 5.02 10.16
N LYS A 197 0.35 5.20 8.97
CA LYS A 197 -0.38 5.35 7.71
C LYS A 197 -0.56 4.00 7.02
N TRP A 198 -1.80 3.59 6.85
CA TRP A 198 -2.16 2.33 6.18
C TRP A 198 -3.13 2.59 5.04
N VAL A 199 -3.01 1.82 3.96
CA VAL A 199 -4.06 1.77 2.95
C VAL A 199 -5.28 1.08 3.55
N LEU A 200 -6.45 1.72 3.44
CA LEU A 200 -7.72 1.23 4.00
C LEU A 200 -8.11 -0.09 3.37
N ARG A 201 -7.88 -0.23 2.07
CA ARG A 201 -8.21 -1.43 1.30
C ARG A 201 -7.31 -2.60 1.68
N LYS A 202 -7.92 -3.77 1.80
CA LYS A 202 -7.25 -5.04 2.01
C LYS A 202 -7.53 -5.96 0.85
N TRP A 203 -6.58 -6.81 0.55
CA TRP A 203 -6.67 -7.82 -0.50
C TRP A 203 -6.45 -9.20 0.07
N VAL A 204 -7.06 -10.20 -0.58
CA VAL A 204 -6.71 -11.60 -0.39
C VAL A 204 -6.34 -12.22 -1.73
N SER A 205 -5.57 -13.29 -1.69
CA SER A 205 -5.24 -14.06 -2.88
C SER A 205 -5.47 -15.54 -2.70
N GLU A 206 -5.81 -16.21 -3.80
CA GLU A 206 -5.80 -17.67 -3.91
C GLU A 206 -4.82 -18.09 -4.99
N SER A 207 -3.97 -19.05 -4.67
CA SER A 207 -2.95 -19.57 -5.59
C SER A 207 -3.11 -21.08 -5.80
N SER A 208 -2.82 -21.51 -7.02
CA SER A 208 -2.71 -22.94 -7.36
C SER A 208 -1.31 -23.23 -7.89
N SER A 209 -0.58 -24.11 -7.19
CA SER A 209 0.77 -24.57 -7.59
C SER A 209 1.78 -23.45 -7.79
N MET A 210 1.67 -22.34 -7.02
CA MET A 210 2.49 -21.12 -7.20
C MET A 210 3.64 -21.00 -6.20
N THR A 211 3.84 -21.97 -5.30
CA THR A 211 4.95 -21.95 -4.32
C THR A 211 6.30 -21.87 -5.02
N GLY A 212 7.12 -20.91 -4.64
CA GLY A 212 8.41 -20.63 -5.25
C GLY A 212 8.32 -19.87 -6.59
N THR A 213 7.13 -19.43 -7.02
CA THR A 213 6.96 -18.64 -8.25
C THR A 213 7.10 -17.16 -7.92
N PRO A 214 8.17 -16.49 -8.39
CA PRO A 214 8.36 -15.07 -8.11
C PRO A 214 7.39 -14.22 -8.93
N ILE A 215 6.74 -13.28 -8.26
CA ILE A 215 5.89 -12.26 -8.88
C ILE A 215 6.43 -10.87 -8.61
N ARG A 216 6.00 -9.93 -9.46
CA ARG A 216 6.14 -8.51 -9.30
C ARG A 216 4.74 -7.92 -9.11
N MET A 217 4.58 -7.05 -8.12
CA MET A 217 3.35 -6.29 -7.92
C MET A 217 3.62 -4.82 -8.19
N SER A 218 2.66 -4.08 -8.71
CA SER A 218 2.75 -2.63 -8.82
C SER A 218 1.43 -1.95 -8.45
N LEU A 219 1.55 -0.79 -7.79
CA LEU A 219 0.43 0.01 -7.32
C LEU A 219 0.66 1.47 -7.71
N GLY A 220 -0.35 2.11 -8.32
CA GLY A 220 -0.34 3.55 -8.58
C GLY A 220 -0.42 4.33 -7.26
N ILE A 221 0.37 5.40 -7.12
CA ILE A 221 0.50 6.14 -5.86
C ILE A 221 -0.20 7.49 -5.84
N ASP A 222 -0.78 7.92 -6.94
CA ASP A 222 -1.45 9.22 -7.03
C ASP A 222 -2.51 9.40 -5.94
N ARG A 223 -3.32 8.36 -5.70
CA ARG A 223 -4.35 8.39 -4.68
C ARG A 223 -3.76 8.44 -3.27
N LEU A 224 -2.66 7.74 -3.03
CA LEU A 224 -1.95 7.76 -1.74
C LEU A 224 -1.35 9.13 -1.45
N ARG A 225 -0.79 9.80 -2.47
CA ARG A 225 -0.30 11.19 -2.36
C ARG A 225 -1.43 12.15 -2.04
N GLN A 226 -2.58 12.03 -2.71
CA GLN A 226 -3.75 12.87 -2.46
C GLN A 226 -4.33 12.68 -1.05
N THR A 227 -4.16 11.52 -0.44
CA THR A 227 -4.74 11.16 0.86
C THR A 227 -3.74 11.16 2.02
N GLY A 228 -2.52 11.66 1.82
CA GLY A 228 -1.61 11.93 2.93
C GLY A 228 -0.22 11.28 2.85
N MET A 229 0.17 10.66 1.74
CA MET A 229 1.56 10.25 1.54
C MET A 229 2.43 11.48 1.27
N GLU A 230 3.49 11.63 2.06
CA GLU A 230 4.44 12.73 1.96
C GLU A 230 5.65 12.36 1.10
N GLN A 231 6.34 13.40 0.63
CA GLN A 231 7.57 13.20 -0.13
C GLN A 231 8.66 12.57 0.77
N GLY A 232 9.28 11.50 0.29
CA GLY A 232 10.34 10.78 1.00
C GLY A 232 9.82 9.73 1.97
N GLU A 233 8.54 9.43 1.97
CA GLU A 233 8.01 8.23 2.59
C GLU A 233 8.10 7.03 1.63
N ASP A 234 8.36 5.87 2.18
CA ASP A 234 8.39 4.59 1.49
C ASP A 234 7.04 3.88 1.59
N ILE A 235 6.76 3.03 0.63
CA ILE A 235 5.59 2.15 0.67
C ILE A 235 6.08 0.72 0.88
N TYR A 236 5.43 0.03 1.80
CA TYR A 236 5.69 -1.36 2.13
C TYR A 236 4.45 -2.20 1.85
N LEU A 237 4.62 -3.29 1.13
CA LEU A 237 3.62 -4.35 1.05
C LEU A 237 3.68 -5.13 2.37
N ALA A 238 2.56 -5.16 3.10
CA ALA A 238 2.39 -5.92 4.33
C ALA A 238 1.59 -7.19 4.03
N ILE A 239 2.18 -8.35 4.28
CA ILE A 239 1.59 -9.67 4.05
C ILE A 239 1.31 -10.33 5.39
N ASP A 240 0.06 -10.64 5.66
CA ASP A 240 -0.37 -11.41 6.82
C ASP A 240 -0.48 -12.90 6.44
N PRO A 241 0.45 -13.76 6.87
CA PRO A 241 0.42 -15.18 6.55
C PRO A 241 -0.64 -15.96 7.33
N SER A 242 -1.20 -15.36 8.39
CA SER A 242 -2.24 -15.98 9.24
C SER A 242 -3.67 -15.72 8.74
N GLU A 243 -3.84 -14.93 7.69
CA GLU A 243 -5.13 -14.59 7.07
C GLU A 243 -6.15 -13.94 8.03
N THR A 244 -5.68 -13.37 9.14
CA THR A 244 -6.54 -12.70 10.13
C THR A 244 -6.96 -11.31 9.71
N GLY A 245 -6.18 -10.69 8.79
CA GLY A 245 -6.28 -9.27 8.43
C GLY A 245 -5.80 -8.33 9.53
N ASP A 246 -5.10 -8.85 10.56
CA ASP A 246 -4.40 -8.05 11.56
C ASP A 246 -2.94 -7.83 11.14
N PHE A 247 -2.70 -6.71 10.47
CA PHE A 247 -1.38 -6.34 9.98
C PHE A 247 -0.43 -5.78 11.06
N ARG A 248 -0.82 -5.84 12.35
CA ARG A 248 0.03 -5.48 13.49
C ARG A 248 0.68 -6.70 14.13
N ALA A 249 0.27 -7.91 13.76
CA ALA A 249 0.84 -9.13 14.29
C ALA A 249 2.31 -9.30 13.92
N ASP A 250 3.10 -9.90 14.79
CA ASP A 250 4.54 -10.11 14.61
C ASP A 250 4.88 -10.98 13.39
N ALA A 251 3.95 -11.83 12.98
CA ALA A 251 4.10 -12.70 11.81
C ALA A 251 4.03 -11.96 10.47
N VAL A 252 3.53 -10.71 10.45
CA VAL A 252 3.40 -9.90 9.23
C VAL A 252 4.77 -9.67 8.60
N ARG A 253 4.86 -9.97 7.29
CA ARG A 253 6.07 -9.72 6.51
C ARG A 253 5.93 -8.41 5.73
N TYR A 254 7.01 -7.65 5.65
CA TYR A 254 7.05 -6.41 4.90
C TYR A 254 8.03 -6.52 3.73
N VAL A 255 7.61 -6.04 2.56
CA VAL A 255 8.45 -5.90 1.38
C VAL A 255 8.47 -4.42 1.01
N ARG A 256 9.65 -3.80 0.98
CA ARG A 256 9.81 -2.40 0.57
C ARG A 256 9.56 -2.27 -0.92
N GLY A 257 8.77 -1.29 -1.32
CA GLY A 257 8.53 -0.96 -2.71
C GLY A 257 9.60 -0.02 -3.26
N GLU A 258 9.84 -0.13 -4.55
CA GLU A 258 10.71 0.75 -5.32
C GLU A 258 9.84 1.68 -6.18
N MET A 259 10.08 2.99 -6.06
CA MET A 259 9.38 3.98 -6.86
C MET A 259 9.87 3.95 -8.29
N ASN A 260 8.96 3.94 -9.27
CA ASN A 260 9.31 4.07 -10.67
C ASN A 260 9.00 5.49 -11.21
N GLU A 261 9.41 5.76 -12.45
CA GLU A 261 9.22 7.05 -13.12
C GLU A 261 7.75 7.33 -13.51
N GLU A 262 6.87 6.31 -13.45
CA GLU A 262 5.46 6.37 -13.87
C GLU A 262 4.50 6.60 -12.70
N ASP A 263 4.93 7.22 -11.60
CA ASP A 263 4.14 7.46 -10.39
C ASP A 263 3.49 6.18 -9.84
N SER A 264 4.24 5.09 -9.89
CA SER A 264 3.86 3.82 -9.27
C SER A 264 4.98 3.25 -8.41
N VAL A 265 4.61 2.44 -7.44
CA VAL A 265 5.54 1.66 -6.62
C VAL A 265 5.53 0.21 -7.08
N VAL A 266 6.71 -0.38 -7.16
CA VAL A 266 6.91 -1.76 -7.61
C VAL A 266 7.52 -2.59 -6.50
N PHE A 267 6.95 -3.77 -6.25
CA PHE A 267 7.42 -4.74 -5.28
C PHE A 267 7.96 -5.97 -6.01
N HIS A 268 9.17 -6.36 -5.70
CA HIS A 268 9.88 -7.47 -6.33
C HIS A 268 10.07 -8.66 -5.39
N GLY A 269 10.32 -9.84 -5.95
CA GLY A 269 10.74 -11.03 -5.18
C GLY A 269 9.68 -11.60 -4.25
N ILE A 270 8.40 -11.36 -4.53
CA ILE A 270 7.29 -11.92 -3.78
C ILE A 270 7.05 -13.34 -4.26
N ASP A 271 6.99 -14.30 -3.34
CA ASP A 271 6.53 -15.65 -3.65
C ASP A 271 5.00 -15.67 -3.72
N ALA A 272 4.47 -15.96 -4.89
CA ALA A 272 3.02 -16.00 -5.13
C ALA A 272 2.30 -17.02 -4.25
N GLY A 273 2.95 -18.13 -3.87
CA GLY A 273 2.37 -19.14 -3.00
C GLY A 273 2.25 -18.72 -1.54
N SER A 274 2.94 -17.64 -1.15
CA SER A 274 2.92 -17.09 0.21
C SER A 274 2.17 -15.76 0.33
N LEU A 275 1.56 -15.29 -0.75
CA LEU A 275 0.74 -14.10 -0.76
C LEU A 275 -0.69 -14.47 -0.38
N HIS A 276 -1.08 -14.25 0.87
CA HIS A 276 -2.40 -14.59 1.39
C HIS A 276 -3.27 -13.34 1.57
N CYS A 277 -3.29 -12.77 2.77
CA CYS A 277 -3.94 -11.50 3.04
C CYS A 277 -2.90 -10.38 3.05
N PHE A 278 -3.17 -9.26 2.39
CA PHE A 278 -2.19 -8.18 2.29
C PHE A 278 -2.83 -6.81 2.18
N THR A 279 -2.05 -5.80 2.51
CA THR A 279 -2.34 -4.37 2.32
C THR A 279 -1.03 -3.61 2.15
N PHE A 280 -1.10 -2.27 2.10
CA PHE A 280 0.09 -1.43 2.00
C PHE A 280 0.19 -0.47 3.18
N ARG A 281 1.41 -0.25 3.62
CA ARG A 281 1.77 0.70 4.65
C ARG A 281 2.67 1.78 4.07
N VAL A 282 2.42 3.02 4.44
CA VAL A 282 3.32 4.14 4.14
C VAL A 282 4.07 4.50 5.42
N ALA A 283 5.38 4.58 5.35
CA ALA A 283 6.22 4.95 6.48
C ALA A 283 7.44 5.74 6.02
N GLY A 284 7.78 6.78 6.78
CA GLY A 284 9.07 7.45 6.67
C GLY A 284 10.14 6.74 7.48
N ASN A 285 11.33 7.32 7.58
CA ASN A 285 12.38 6.83 8.45
C ASN A 285 11.87 6.77 9.90
N MET A 286 12.23 5.69 10.62
CA MET A 286 11.90 5.59 12.02
C MET A 286 12.64 6.66 12.82
N PHE A 287 11.95 7.30 13.74
CA PHE A 287 12.54 8.07 14.82
C PHE A 287 11.70 7.94 16.09
N THR A 288 12.29 8.21 17.23
CA THR A 288 11.58 8.14 18.50
C THR A 288 11.70 9.46 19.25
N THR A 289 10.63 9.81 19.95
CA THR A 289 10.60 10.92 20.90
C THR A 289 10.56 10.34 22.30
N LEU A 290 11.40 10.85 23.19
CA LEU A 290 11.50 10.42 24.56
C LEU A 290 11.10 11.56 25.51
N SER A 291 10.17 11.28 26.43
CA SER A 291 9.86 12.12 27.60
C SER A 291 10.19 11.34 28.86
N VAL A 292 10.88 11.98 29.82
CA VAL A 292 11.28 11.35 31.07
C VAL A 292 10.70 12.13 32.25
N ASP A 293 9.78 11.48 32.96
CA ASP A 293 9.27 11.98 34.23
C ASP A 293 10.20 11.56 35.34
N GLN A 294 10.71 12.55 36.06
CA GLN A 294 11.65 12.34 37.16
C GLN A 294 10.94 11.87 38.45
N PRO A 295 11.59 11.05 39.29
CA PRO A 295 11.07 10.68 40.59
C PRO A 295 10.78 11.91 41.46
N SER A 296 9.65 11.94 42.16
CA SER A 296 9.32 13.01 43.12
C SER A 296 9.86 12.69 44.50
N ARG A 297 10.39 13.71 45.19
CA ARG A 297 10.90 13.56 46.59
C ARG A 297 9.82 13.24 47.60
N ASP A 298 8.60 13.68 47.34
CA ASP A 298 7.47 13.59 48.28
C ASP A 298 6.62 12.33 48.07
N SER A 299 6.95 11.53 47.05
CA SER A 299 6.28 10.26 46.78
C SER A 299 7.34 9.18 46.53
N GLU A 300 7.06 7.95 46.93
CA GLU A 300 7.84 6.76 46.52
C GLU A 300 7.78 6.51 45.01
N SER A 301 7.43 7.52 44.19
CA SER A 301 7.31 7.40 42.76
C SER A 301 8.66 7.28 42.09
N MET A 302 8.83 6.21 41.34
CA MET A 302 9.97 5.99 40.44
C MET A 302 9.79 6.80 39.16
N GLY A 303 10.89 7.10 38.48
CA GLY A 303 10.83 7.77 37.18
C GLY A 303 10.14 6.93 36.11
N THR A 304 9.65 7.59 35.09
CA THR A 304 8.99 6.94 33.90
C THR A 304 9.57 7.53 32.63
N ALA A 305 9.94 6.66 31.68
CA ALA A 305 10.29 7.04 30.34
C ALA A 305 9.09 6.74 29.40
N THR A 306 8.60 7.75 28.70
CA THR A 306 7.54 7.61 27.71
C THR A 306 8.14 7.81 26.32
N ILE A 307 7.98 6.81 25.46
CA ILE A 307 8.55 6.74 24.13
C ILE A 307 7.43 6.80 23.13
N LEU A 308 7.51 7.71 22.16
CA LEU A 308 6.65 7.75 20.97
C LEU A 308 7.49 7.42 19.75
N VAL A 309 7.12 6.36 19.03
CA VAL A 309 7.75 5.96 17.77
C VAL A 309 6.97 6.57 16.60
N SER A 310 7.68 7.22 15.69
CA SER A 310 7.12 7.77 14.45
C SER A 310 7.85 7.18 13.25
N GLY A 311 7.10 6.80 12.21
CA GLY A 311 7.68 6.12 11.04
C GLY A 311 8.12 4.69 11.34
N GLY A 312 8.97 4.12 10.48
CA GLY A 312 9.42 2.74 10.58
C GLY A 312 8.31 1.69 10.40
N VAL A 313 8.67 0.44 10.62
CA VAL A 313 7.77 -0.71 10.42
C VAL A 313 7.70 -1.55 11.70
N PRO A 314 6.50 -1.74 12.30
CA PRO A 314 6.36 -2.54 13.50
C PRO A 314 6.60 -4.05 13.24
N PRO A 315 6.90 -4.87 14.28
CA PRO A 315 7.02 -4.46 15.67
C PRO A 315 8.30 -3.67 15.95
N TYR A 316 8.24 -2.82 16.98
CA TYR A 316 9.37 -2.05 17.47
C TYR A 316 9.94 -2.74 18.70
N ARG A 317 11.19 -3.15 18.65
CA ARG A 317 11.94 -3.64 19.81
C ARG A 317 12.55 -2.45 20.54
N MET A 318 12.28 -2.33 21.82
CA MET A 318 12.85 -1.31 22.70
C MET A 318 13.75 -1.99 23.74
N CYS A 319 15.04 -1.66 23.71
CA CYS A 319 16.02 -2.12 24.66
C CYS A 319 16.46 -0.93 25.51
N LEU A 320 16.14 -0.96 26.82
CA LEU A 320 16.56 0.04 27.80
C LEU A 320 17.63 -0.55 28.66
N GLU A 321 18.77 0.11 28.71
CA GLU A 321 19.91 -0.27 29.54
C GLU A 321 20.19 0.84 30.59
N ARG A 322 20.63 0.43 31.75
CA ARG A 322 21.20 1.30 32.79
C ARG A 322 22.63 0.90 33.05
N GLU A 323 23.57 1.83 32.84
CA GLU A 323 25.00 1.59 33.04
C GLU A 323 25.52 0.34 32.30
N GLY A 324 24.96 0.06 31.09
CA GLY A 324 25.32 -1.10 30.29
C GLY A 324 24.63 -2.43 30.68
N GLN A 325 23.70 -2.39 31.64
CA GLN A 325 22.89 -3.56 32.00
C GLN A 325 21.47 -3.42 31.49
N ALA A 326 21.00 -4.41 30.75
CA ALA A 326 19.65 -4.41 30.21
C ALA A 326 18.61 -4.48 31.33
N MET A 327 17.71 -3.50 31.36
CA MET A 327 16.59 -3.39 32.29
C MET A 327 15.24 -3.74 31.67
N TYR A 328 15.11 -3.50 30.37
CA TYR A 328 13.90 -3.76 29.61
C TYR A 328 14.28 -4.14 28.16
N ASP A 329 13.70 -5.19 27.64
CA ASP A 329 13.90 -5.62 26.27
C ASP A 329 12.60 -6.29 25.79
N GLN A 330 11.77 -5.54 25.07
CA GLN A 330 10.48 -6.03 24.58
C GLN A 330 10.16 -5.46 23.20
N SER A 331 9.39 -6.24 22.44
CA SER A 331 8.82 -5.82 21.15
C SER A 331 7.33 -5.52 21.29
N SER A 332 6.86 -4.50 20.58
CA SER A 332 5.45 -4.14 20.49
C SER A 332 5.15 -3.48 19.15
N SER A 333 3.95 -3.68 18.64
CA SER A 333 3.45 -2.94 17.48
C SER A 333 2.87 -1.56 17.85
N ASP A 334 2.76 -1.24 19.13
CA ASP A 334 2.30 0.07 19.58
C ASP A 334 3.38 1.13 19.35
N THR A 335 2.96 2.30 18.94
CA THR A 335 3.84 3.45 18.74
C THR A 335 4.11 4.25 20.01
N LEU A 336 3.26 4.10 21.02
CA LEU A 336 3.43 4.77 22.32
C LEU A 336 3.68 3.74 23.42
N ARG A 337 4.77 3.94 24.18
CA ARG A 337 5.18 3.03 25.26
C ARG A 337 5.67 3.82 26.45
N SER A 338 5.26 3.41 27.65
CA SER A 338 5.78 3.94 28.91
C SER A 338 6.50 2.84 29.69
N ILE A 339 7.72 3.13 30.12
CA ILE A 339 8.56 2.25 30.94
C ILE A 339 8.74 2.93 32.29
N GLY A 340 8.08 2.41 33.30
CA GLY A 340 8.16 2.92 34.68
C GLY A 340 9.23 2.19 35.52
N GLY A 341 9.34 2.57 36.78
CA GLY A 341 10.25 1.94 37.73
C GLY A 341 11.73 2.37 37.58
N LEU A 342 11.95 3.52 36.94
CA LEU A 342 13.28 4.03 36.70
C LEU A 342 13.83 4.68 37.99
N VAL A 343 14.95 4.16 38.48
CA VAL A 343 15.69 4.73 39.62
C VAL A 343 16.79 5.68 39.12
N GLU A 344 17.41 6.44 40.03
CA GLU A 344 18.53 7.31 39.67
C GLU A 344 19.62 6.56 38.89
N GLY A 345 20.11 7.15 37.78
CA GLY A 345 21.16 6.57 36.94
C GLY A 345 21.16 7.11 35.52
N ARG A 346 22.16 6.69 34.75
CA ARG A 346 22.27 6.97 33.32
C ARG A 346 21.68 5.81 32.53
N TYR A 347 20.86 6.14 31.55
CA TYR A 347 20.16 5.18 30.73
C TYR A 347 20.48 5.38 29.26
N SER A 348 20.50 4.28 28.50
CA SER A 348 20.46 4.27 27.06
C SER A 348 19.23 3.49 26.58
N LEU A 349 18.48 4.04 25.65
CA LEU A 349 17.32 3.42 25.01
C LEU A 349 17.63 3.24 23.53
N LEU A 350 17.61 2.01 23.05
CA LEU A 350 17.67 1.69 21.63
C LEU A 350 16.32 1.17 21.16
N THR A 351 15.77 1.78 20.13
CA THR A 351 14.56 1.30 19.46
C THR A 351 14.95 0.79 18.08
N THR A 352 14.54 -0.44 17.76
CA THR A 352 14.80 -1.08 16.46
C THR A 352 13.47 -1.47 15.84
N ASP A 353 13.25 -1.15 14.58
CA ASP A 353 12.04 -1.57 13.84
C ASP A 353 12.19 -2.97 13.22
N LYS A 354 11.13 -3.49 12.60
CA LYS A 354 11.12 -4.81 11.92
C LYS A 354 12.16 -4.93 10.81
N LEU A 355 12.57 -3.83 10.20
CA LEU A 355 13.53 -3.78 9.08
C LEU A 355 14.97 -3.57 9.56
N GLY A 356 15.19 -3.44 10.89
CA GLY A 356 16.49 -3.20 11.48
C GLY A 356 16.93 -1.73 11.47
N ASN A 357 16.02 -0.78 11.23
CA ASN A 357 16.33 0.63 11.42
C ASN A 357 16.38 0.91 12.92
N GLU A 358 17.41 1.66 13.36
CA GLU A 358 17.67 1.92 14.77
C GLU A 358 17.61 3.41 15.08
N TYR A 359 17.11 3.72 16.29
CA TYR A 359 17.11 5.07 16.85
C TYR A 359 17.42 5.00 18.36
N GLY A 360 18.42 5.76 18.79
CA GLY A 360 18.94 5.71 20.16
C GLY A 360 18.71 7.01 20.94
N HIS A 361 18.48 6.90 22.25
CA HIS A 361 18.46 8.00 23.19
C HIS A 361 19.38 7.70 24.38
N GLU A 362 20.08 8.71 24.86
CA GLU A 362 20.74 8.70 26.17
C GLU A 362 20.06 9.70 27.10
N PHE A 363 19.76 9.32 28.34
CA PHE A 363 19.12 10.18 29.32
C PHE A 363 19.53 9.85 30.73
N GLN A 364 19.27 10.76 31.66
CA GLN A 364 19.58 10.61 33.07
C GLN A 364 18.31 10.75 33.90
N VAL A 365 18.13 9.84 34.84
CA VAL A 365 17.13 9.91 35.91
C VAL A 365 17.84 10.37 37.16
N SER A 366 17.36 11.45 37.79
CA SER A 366 17.96 12.05 38.99
C SER A 366 17.01 11.93 40.17
N ALA A 367 17.47 11.49 41.31
CA ALA A 367 16.68 11.37 42.55
C ALA A 367 16.32 12.71 43.21
N SER A 368 16.79 13.83 42.69
CA SER A 368 16.62 15.17 43.27
C SER A 368 16.11 16.19 42.29
N GLY A 369 15.04 16.89 42.64
CA GLY A 369 14.55 18.06 41.92
C GLY A 369 15.48 19.30 41.91
N ASN A 370 16.76 19.13 42.22
CA ASN A 370 17.79 20.11 42.01
C ASN A 370 18.84 19.54 41.06
N MET A 371 18.61 19.73 39.77
CA MET A 371 19.63 19.50 38.77
C MET A 371 20.66 20.64 38.90
N GLU A 372 21.86 20.35 39.45
CA GLU A 372 23.01 21.21 39.19
C GLU A 372 23.41 21.04 37.74
N LEU A 373 22.86 21.90 36.89
CA LEU A 373 23.25 22.02 35.49
C LEU A 373 24.70 22.57 35.46
N PRO A 374 25.55 22.06 34.54
CA PRO A 374 26.78 22.76 34.18
C PRO A 374 26.46 24.21 33.86
N ASP A 375 27.34 25.13 34.28
CA ASP A 375 27.10 26.58 34.21
C ASP A 375 26.82 27.11 32.78
N ASP A 376 27.30 26.41 31.76
CA ASP A 376 27.04 26.67 30.34
C ASP A 376 25.60 26.30 29.90
N LEU A 377 24.92 25.39 30.62
CA LEU A 377 23.53 25.00 30.38
C LEU A 377 22.53 25.73 31.30
N ARG A 378 22.99 26.34 32.42
CA ARG A 378 22.13 27.14 33.32
C ARG A 378 21.50 28.35 32.61
N ASN A 379 22.20 28.92 31.64
CA ASN A 379 21.73 30.08 30.87
C ASN A 379 20.89 29.75 29.63
N ALA A 380 20.79 28.46 29.25
CA ALA A 380 20.08 28.02 28.03
C ALA A 380 18.65 27.50 28.28
N ARG A 381 18.26 27.28 29.55
CA ARG A 381 16.90 26.80 29.87
C ARG A 381 15.98 27.92 30.29
N SER A 382 15.45 28.57 29.29
CA SER A 382 14.13 29.19 29.43
C SER A 382 13.04 28.10 29.39
N LEU A 383 11.89 28.37 30.03
CA LEU A 383 10.66 27.55 29.91
C LEU A 383 10.28 27.16 28.47
N HIS A 384 10.94 27.78 27.48
CA HIS A 384 10.75 27.52 26.04
C HIS A 384 11.32 26.21 25.54
N ASP A 385 12.39 25.64 26.19
CA ASP A 385 12.98 24.37 25.74
C ASP A 385 12.13 23.13 26.11
N VAL A 386 11.25 23.28 27.12
CA VAL A 386 10.33 22.20 27.54
C VAL A 386 9.11 22.10 26.61
N PHE A 387 8.78 23.16 25.90
CA PHE A 387 7.62 23.19 24.99
C PHE A 387 7.89 22.43 23.70
N PHE A 388 9.09 22.50 23.14
CA PHE A 388 9.48 21.73 21.96
C PHE A 388 10.04 20.38 22.38
N LEU A 389 9.18 19.38 22.56
CA LEU A 389 9.50 18.04 23.07
C LEU A 389 10.47 17.28 22.18
N ALA A 390 10.29 17.39 20.86
CA ALA A 390 11.23 16.85 19.88
C ALA A 390 11.41 17.82 18.71
N THR A 391 12.63 17.86 18.19
CA THR A 391 12.95 18.61 16.98
C THR A 391 14.03 17.86 16.21
N GLU A 392 13.64 17.29 15.07
CA GLU A 392 14.58 16.60 14.18
C GLU A 392 14.68 17.36 12.86
N VAL A 393 15.91 17.47 12.36
CA VAL A 393 16.22 18.17 11.12
C VAL A 393 17.22 17.33 10.32
N THR A 394 16.76 16.70 9.26
CA THR A 394 17.57 15.75 8.46
C THR A 394 17.31 15.87 6.96
N PRO A 395 18.38 15.72 6.12
CA PRO A 395 19.79 15.70 6.48
C PRO A 395 20.30 17.10 6.85
N ASN A 396 21.18 17.20 7.83
CA ASN A 396 21.87 18.44 8.17
C ASN A 396 23.33 18.13 8.54
N PRO A 397 24.32 18.40 7.67
CA PRO A 397 24.25 19.17 6.42
C PRO A 397 23.50 18.45 5.28
N THR A 398 22.88 19.24 4.38
CA THR A 398 22.26 18.76 3.15
C THR A 398 23.13 19.05 1.92
N ALA A 399 23.12 18.16 0.94
CA ALA A 399 23.80 18.34 -0.34
C ALA A 399 22.89 18.95 -1.43
N ASP A 400 21.61 18.56 -1.45
CA ASP A 400 20.62 18.99 -2.45
C ASP A 400 19.85 20.25 -2.05
N GLY A 401 20.04 20.69 -0.81
CA GLY A 401 19.36 21.87 -0.24
C GLY A 401 18.04 21.57 0.44
N TYR A 402 17.52 20.34 0.37
CA TYR A 402 16.29 19.97 1.06
C TYR A 402 16.59 19.45 2.46
N VAL A 403 15.83 19.93 3.44
CA VAL A 403 15.94 19.55 4.83
C VAL A 403 14.55 19.26 5.38
N ARG A 404 14.34 18.06 5.84
CA ARG A 404 13.11 17.64 6.51
C ARG A 404 13.15 18.05 7.98
N ILE A 405 12.05 18.60 8.44
CA ILE A 405 11.88 19.08 9.80
C ILE A 405 10.70 18.35 10.41
N ARG A 406 10.94 17.76 11.56
CA ARG A 406 9.90 17.14 12.39
C ARG A 406 9.94 17.79 13.75
N LEU A 407 8.77 18.16 14.22
CA LEU A 407 8.63 18.90 15.45
C LEU A 407 7.45 18.35 16.24
N GLU A 408 7.67 18.18 17.56
CA GLU A 408 6.62 17.86 18.51
C GLU A 408 6.59 18.93 19.59
N THR A 409 5.38 19.37 19.96
CA THR A 409 5.13 20.39 20.97
C THR A 409 4.32 19.81 22.12
N ALA A 410 4.52 20.34 23.33
CA ALA A 410 3.82 19.89 24.54
C ALA A 410 2.30 20.16 24.46
N ASP A 411 1.93 21.24 23.80
CA ASP A 411 0.54 21.69 23.67
C ASP A 411 0.17 22.00 22.22
N ASP A 412 -1.11 22.07 21.94
CA ASP A 412 -1.72 22.32 20.65
C ASP A 412 -1.70 23.82 20.31
N PHE A 413 -0.70 24.26 19.53
CA PHE A 413 -0.56 25.64 19.06
C PHE A 413 -0.33 25.71 17.54
N PRO A 414 -0.74 26.80 16.87
CA PRO A 414 -0.30 27.09 15.51
C PRO A 414 1.22 27.24 15.46
N LEU A 415 1.85 26.60 14.47
CA LEU A 415 3.29 26.69 14.28
C LEU A 415 3.64 27.59 13.10
N THR A 416 4.58 28.49 13.29
CA THR A 416 5.22 29.24 12.21
C THR A 416 6.69 28.86 12.12
N THR A 417 7.17 28.51 10.94
CA THR A 417 8.59 28.29 10.68
C THR A 417 9.11 29.38 9.74
N ILE A 418 10.27 29.96 10.09
CA ILE A 418 10.89 31.05 9.32
C ILE A 418 12.35 30.67 9.08
N LEU A 419 12.76 30.67 7.82
CA LEU A 419 14.13 30.37 7.42
C LEU A 419 14.86 31.68 7.13
N TYR A 420 16.00 31.88 7.74
CA TYR A 420 16.87 33.04 7.54
C TYR A 420 18.23 32.63 6.99
N THR A 421 18.86 33.50 6.21
CA THR A 421 20.29 33.41 5.90
C THR A 421 21.10 33.71 7.16
N ALA A 422 22.42 33.43 7.14
CA ALA A 422 23.33 33.80 8.23
C ALA A 422 23.41 35.37 8.43
N ALA A 423 23.05 36.15 7.41
CA ALA A 423 22.97 37.61 7.48
C ALA A 423 21.65 38.12 8.08
N GLY A 424 20.70 37.22 8.40
CA GLY A 424 19.40 37.58 8.97
C GLY A 424 18.31 37.93 7.95
N GLU A 425 18.54 37.68 6.66
CA GLU A 425 17.55 37.88 5.63
C GLU A 425 16.57 36.70 5.60
N GLU A 426 15.26 36.98 5.53
CA GLU A 426 14.22 35.96 5.42
C GLU A 426 14.28 35.30 4.05
N VAL A 427 14.39 33.96 4.03
CA VAL A 427 14.43 33.14 2.81
C VAL A 427 13.09 32.49 2.54
N GLY A 428 12.34 32.16 3.60
CA GLY A 428 11.03 31.55 3.46
C GLY A 428 10.30 31.42 4.79
N LYS A 429 8.98 31.36 4.72
CA LYS A 429 8.07 31.22 5.86
C LYS A 429 7.00 30.19 5.56
N SER A 430 6.66 29.37 6.56
CA SER A 430 5.54 28.46 6.49
C SER A 430 4.71 28.54 7.76
N GLU A 431 3.38 28.47 7.62
CA GLU A 431 2.42 28.56 8.72
C GLU A 431 1.56 27.30 8.74
N PHE A 432 1.37 26.72 9.92
CA PHE A 432 0.61 25.49 10.15
C PHE A 432 -0.50 25.79 11.15
N GLY A 433 -1.65 25.13 10.99
CA GLY A 433 -2.73 25.17 11.97
C GLY A 433 -2.29 24.63 13.33
N ALA A 434 -3.17 24.74 14.33
CA ALA A 434 -2.92 24.20 15.66
C ALA A 434 -2.71 22.67 15.60
N GLY A 435 -1.72 22.18 16.34
CA GLY A 435 -1.35 20.78 16.43
C GLY A 435 -0.18 20.58 17.38
N THR A 436 0.01 19.32 17.80
CA THR A 436 1.14 18.92 18.65
C THR A 436 2.27 18.28 17.87
N TYR A 437 2.05 18.00 16.59
CA TYR A 437 3.01 17.31 15.73
C TYR A 437 3.04 17.92 14.33
N PHE A 438 4.24 18.30 13.87
CA PHE A 438 4.43 18.99 12.60
C PHE A 438 5.53 18.32 11.79
N ARG A 439 5.29 18.20 10.48
CA ARG A 439 6.27 17.80 9.49
C ARG A 439 6.30 18.83 8.37
N THR A 440 7.49 19.27 8.01
CA THR A 440 7.68 20.19 6.90
C THR A 440 9.05 20.00 6.26
N THR A 441 9.25 20.61 5.11
CA THR A 441 10.53 20.62 4.39
C THR A 441 10.95 22.06 4.18
N ALA A 442 12.20 22.39 4.52
CA ALA A 442 12.82 23.66 4.16
C ALA A 442 13.76 23.46 2.98
N TYR A 443 13.78 24.42 2.06
CA TYR A 443 14.73 24.44 0.96
C TYR A 443 15.76 25.57 1.19
N LEU A 444 17.03 25.19 1.19
CA LEU A 444 18.17 26.09 1.32
C LEU A 444 18.67 26.41 -0.10
N PRO A 445 18.49 27.63 -0.62
CA PRO A 445 18.68 27.92 -2.06
C PRO A 445 20.15 27.89 -2.53
N SER A 446 21.13 28.11 -1.64
CA SER A 446 22.56 28.11 -1.99
C SER A 446 23.40 27.45 -0.90
N PRO A 447 24.61 26.97 -1.20
CA PRO A 447 25.56 26.53 -0.17
C PRO A 447 25.78 27.61 0.87
N GLY A 448 25.74 27.21 2.15
CA GLY A 448 25.90 28.17 3.26
C GLY A 448 25.23 27.75 4.56
N THR A 449 25.25 28.65 5.52
CA THR A 449 24.58 28.50 6.81
C THR A 449 23.27 29.28 6.84
N TYR A 450 22.24 28.63 7.39
CA TYR A 450 20.91 29.19 7.57
C TYR A 450 20.45 29.00 9.02
N LEU A 451 19.48 29.79 9.45
CA LEU A 451 18.84 29.69 10.76
C LEU A 451 17.33 29.43 10.53
N LEU A 452 16.87 28.31 11.00
CA LEU A 452 15.45 27.97 11.02
C LEU A 452 14.88 28.35 12.39
N ARG A 453 13.98 29.32 12.43
CA ARG A 453 13.24 29.71 13.61
C ARG A 453 11.85 29.12 13.57
N MET A 454 11.46 28.43 14.62
CA MET A 454 10.13 27.85 14.85
C MET A 454 9.45 28.62 15.97
N VAL A 455 8.21 29.04 15.76
CA VAL A 455 7.42 29.84 16.72
C VAL A 455 6.05 29.19 16.89
N ALA A 456 5.68 28.91 18.15
CA ALA A 456 4.37 28.38 18.51
C ALA A 456 3.87 29.12 19.77
N GLY A 457 2.87 29.97 19.61
CA GLY A 457 2.44 30.86 20.69
C GLY A 457 3.57 31.76 21.18
N ASN A 458 3.86 31.73 22.47
CA ASN A 458 4.96 32.47 23.09
C ASN A 458 6.30 31.72 23.07
N HIS A 459 6.33 30.53 22.49
CA HIS A 459 7.52 29.66 22.46
C HIS A 459 8.24 29.79 21.13
N SER A 460 9.57 29.79 21.15
CA SER A 460 10.36 29.79 19.93
C SER A 460 11.64 28.98 20.08
N LYS A 461 12.04 28.29 19.00
CA LYS A 461 13.29 27.54 18.91
C LYS A 461 13.98 27.86 17.58
N THR A 462 15.31 27.98 17.62
CA THR A 462 16.11 28.26 16.43
C THR A 462 17.14 27.15 16.23
N ILE A 463 17.24 26.65 14.99
CA ILE A 463 18.18 25.59 14.62
C ILE A 463 19.06 26.06 13.47
N LYS A 464 20.35 25.73 13.54
CA LYS A 464 21.31 25.97 12.47
C LYS A 464 21.21 24.88 11.41
N LEU A 465 21.02 25.28 10.14
CA LEU A 465 21.03 24.42 8.98
C LEU A 465 22.26 24.71 8.11
N ILE A 466 22.78 23.69 7.45
CA ILE A 466 23.97 23.81 6.61
C ILE A 466 23.68 23.14 5.26
N ARG A 467 23.87 23.89 4.16
CA ARG A 467 23.96 23.33 2.82
C ARG A 467 25.43 23.31 2.38
N ARG A 468 25.89 22.14 1.90
CA ARG A 468 27.25 21.94 1.35
C ARG A 468 27.28 22.20 -0.14
#